data_be5eb8deda05c7d5e4ab5a7f56121379
#
_entry.id   be5eb8deda05c7d5e4ab5a7f56121379
#
_cell.length_a   1.000
_cell.length_b   1.000
_cell.length_c   1.000
_cell.angle_alpha   90.00
_cell.angle_beta   90.00
_cell.angle_gamma   90.00
#
_symmetry.space_group_name_H-M   'P 1'
#
loop_
_entity.id
_entity.type
_entity.pdbx_description
1 polymer ?
#
loop_
_entity_poly.entity_id
_entity_poly.type
_entity_poly.pdbx_seq_one_letter_code
_entity_poly.pdbx_strand_id
1 'polypeptide(L)'
;MIEYRLATNKDFEAVQEIENECFKEPYSTQELKYEFEENPVNKIIVAEKDGKVVGFIDFLVTFNSATIMQIAVTKEFRGKGIATQLLAEMEKSFPEQLDDLVESITLEVRVSNQPAVNLYTKNGYKIVVVKSHYYKDGENAIYMVKRLY
;
A
#
# COMPACT_ATOMS: atom_id res chain seq x y z
N MET A 1 -16.67 -11.75 -7.86
CA MET A 1 -16.21 -11.61 -6.47
C MET A 1 -14.70 -11.37 -6.45
N ILE A 2 -14.25 -10.47 -5.61
CA ILE A 2 -12.82 -10.15 -5.48
C ILE A 2 -12.22 -11.04 -4.40
N GLU A 3 -11.10 -11.68 -4.72
CA GLU A 3 -10.33 -12.44 -3.75
C GLU A 3 -9.10 -11.65 -3.34
N TYR A 4 -8.75 -11.68 -2.06
CA TYR A 4 -7.58 -11.00 -1.50
C TYR A 4 -6.63 -12.06 -0.96
N ARG A 5 -5.38 -12.03 -1.41
CA ARG A 5 -4.39 -13.05 -1.03
C ARG A 5 -2.97 -12.49 -1.11
N LEU A 6 -2.02 -13.17 -0.49
CA LEU A 6 -0.61 -12.81 -0.64
C LEU A 6 -0.18 -13.01 -2.09
N ALA A 7 0.66 -12.10 -2.57
CA ALA A 7 1.24 -12.19 -3.90
C ALA A 7 2.20 -13.37 -3.99
N THR A 8 2.29 -13.94 -5.18
CA THR A 8 3.32 -14.93 -5.52
C THR A 8 4.14 -14.39 -6.69
N ASN A 9 5.22 -15.06 -7.05
CA ASN A 9 6.05 -14.64 -8.19
C ASN A 9 5.27 -14.57 -9.50
N LYS A 10 4.17 -15.30 -9.59
CA LYS A 10 3.29 -15.26 -10.78
C LYS A 10 2.58 -13.92 -10.94
N ASP A 11 2.50 -13.14 -9.87
CA ASP A 11 1.80 -11.84 -9.87
C ASP A 11 2.71 -10.68 -10.25
N PHE A 12 4.01 -10.93 -10.42
CA PHE A 12 5.00 -9.87 -10.67
C PHE A 12 4.64 -8.99 -11.86
N GLU A 13 4.35 -9.59 -13.00
CA GLU A 13 4.05 -8.83 -14.22
C GLU A 13 2.78 -7.97 -14.05
N ALA A 14 1.74 -8.53 -13.43
CA ALA A 14 0.50 -7.81 -13.21
C ALA A 14 0.71 -6.62 -12.26
N VAL A 15 1.46 -6.80 -11.19
CA VAL A 15 1.77 -5.71 -10.26
C VAL A 15 2.61 -4.65 -10.97
N GLN A 16 3.58 -5.04 -11.78
CA GLN A 16 4.40 -4.10 -12.56
C GLN A 16 3.54 -3.26 -13.51
N GLU A 17 2.56 -3.87 -14.17
CA GLU A 17 1.63 -3.13 -15.04
C GLU A 17 0.83 -2.10 -14.26
N ILE A 18 0.35 -2.47 -13.06
CA ILE A 18 -0.41 -1.55 -12.21
C ILE A 18 0.50 -0.42 -11.73
N GLU A 19 1.76 -0.71 -11.38
CA GLU A 19 2.77 0.29 -11.05
C GLU A 19 2.89 1.35 -12.14
N ASN A 20 3.09 0.88 -13.36
CA ASN A 20 3.29 1.78 -14.51
C ASN A 20 2.04 2.58 -14.86
N GLU A 21 0.86 2.00 -14.62
CA GLU A 21 -0.41 2.70 -14.86
C GLU A 21 -0.69 3.78 -13.81
N CYS A 22 -0.37 3.51 -12.54
CA CYS A 22 -0.90 4.29 -11.42
C CYS A 22 0.08 5.31 -10.83
N PHE A 23 1.38 5.13 -10.97
CA PHE A 23 2.36 5.97 -10.29
C PHE A 23 3.18 6.82 -11.25
N LYS A 24 3.45 8.09 -10.86
CA LYS A 24 4.35 8.99 -11.60
C LYS A 24 5.77 8.46 -11.61
N GLU A 25 6.19 7.89 -10.48
CA GLU A 25 7.51 7.30 -10.30
C GLU A 25 7.35 5.85 -9.87
N PRO A 26 6.96 4.97 -10.83
CA PRO A 26 6.76 3.56 -10.50
C PRO A 26 8.09 2.92 -10.09
N TYR A 27 8.01 1.84 -9.33
CA TYR A 27 9.20 1.04 -9.06
C TYR A 27 9.78 0.55 -10.39
N SER A 28 11.11 0.59 -10.51
CA SER A 28 11.79 -0.07 -11.61
C SER A 28 11.58 -1.58 -11.49
N THR A 29 11.87 -2.31 -12.57
CA THR A 29 11.81 -3.77 -12.54
C THR A 29 12.67 -4.34 -11.43
N GLN A 30 13.87 -3.76 -11.21
CA GLN A 30 14.78 -4.21 -10.15
C GLN A 30 14.24 -3.91 -8.75
N GLU A 31 13.67 -2.72 -8.56
CA GLU A 31 13.09 -2.33 -7.27
C GLU A 31 11.91 -3.23 -6.91
N LEU A 32 11.03 -3.50 -7.86
CA LEU A 32 9.88 -4.36 -7.63
C LEU A 32 10.31 -5.82 -7.38
N LYS A 33 11.35 -6.27 -8.10
CA LYS A 33 11.91 -7.59 -7.89
C LYS A 33 12.45 -7.75 -6.48
N TYR A 34 13.12 -6.70 -5.96
CA TYR A 34 13.59 -6.69 -4.58
C TYR A 34 12.42 -6.88 -3.61
N GLU A 35 11.33 -6.15 -3.82
CA GLU A 35 10.15 -6.26 -2.95
C GLU A 35 9.52 -7.65 -2.99
N PHE A 36 9.53 -8.32 -4.15
CA PHE A 36 8.97 -9.67 -4.29
C PHE A 36 9.86 -10.77 -3.73
N GLU A 37 11.17 -10.64 -3.86
CA GLU A 37 12.08 -11.77 -3.64
C GLU A 37 13.05 -11.59 -2.47
N GLU A 38 13.47 -10.36 -2.17
CA GLU A 38 14.61 -10.12 -1.28
C GLU A 38 14.29 -9.37 0.00
N ASN A 39 13.22 -8.59 0.03
CA ASN A 39 12.88 -7.81 1.20
C ASN A 39 12.19 -8.70 2.24
N PRO A 40 12.86 -9.02 3.36
CA PRO A 40 12.33 -10.01 4.31
C PRO A 40 11.18 -9.48 5.17
N VAL A 41 10.98 -8.16 5.19
CA VAL A 41 9.99 -7.56 6.10
C VAL A 41 8.75 -7.05 5.37
N ASN A 42 8.78 -7.00 4.03
CA ASN A 42 7.61 -6.53 3.30
C ASN A 42 6.64 -7.67 2.97
N LYS A 43 5.40 -7.27 2.75
CA LYS A 43 4.36 -8.17 2.25
C LYS A 43 3.58 -7.45 1.17
N ILE A 44 3.13 -8.21 0.19
CA ILE A 44 2.26 -7.70 -0.87
C ILE A 44 0.99 -8.54 -0.86
N ILE A 45 -0.16 -7.88 -0.73
CA ILE A 45 -1.47 -8.50 -0.85
C ILE A 45 -2.07 -8.01 -2.16
N VAL A 46 -2.58 -8.94 -2.96
CA VAL A 46 -3.22 -8.61 -4.23
C VAL A 46 -4.72 -8.83 -4.15
N ALA A 47 -5.44 -8.02 -4.91
CA ALA A 47 -6.87 -8.19 -5.16
C ALA A 47 -7.01 -8.81 -6.54
N GLU A 48 -7.72 -9.92 -6.63
CA GLU A 48 -7.86 -10.69 -7.86
C GLU A 48 -9.34 -10.87 -8.20
N LYS A 49 -9.68 -10.63 -9.46
CA LYS A 49 -11.02 -10.92 -9.98
C LYS A 49 -10.91 -11.79 -11.22
N ASP A 50 -11.55 -12.96 -11.16
CA ASP A 50 -11.60 -13.91 -12.29
C ASP A 50 -10.21 -14.22 -12.84
N GLY A 51 -9.24 -14.44 -11.95
CA GLY A 51 -7.88 -14.78 -12.33
C GLY A 51 -6.99 -13.61 -12.71
N LYS A 52 -7.49 -12.37 -12.62
CA LYS A 52 -6.74 -11.18 -12.97
C LYS A 52 -6.50 -10.31 -11.75
N VAL A 53 -5.25 -9.93 -11.50
CA VAL A 53 -4.91 -8.99 -10.43
C VAL A 53 -5.35 -7.58 -10.83
N VAL A 54 -6.17 -6.96 -9.98
CA VAL A 54 -6.74 -5.63 -10.26
C VAL A 54 -6.29 -4.58 -9.25
N GLY A 55 -5.56 -4.96 -8.23
CA GLY A 55 -5.01 -4.03 -7.24
C GLY A 55 -4.04 -4.73 -6.31
N PHE A 56 -3.29 -3.94 -5.55
CA PHE A 56 -2.37 -4.49 -4.56
C PHE A 56 -2.06 -3.47 -3.46
N ILE A 57 -1.56 -3.97 -2.35
CA ILE A 57 -0.96 -3.15 -1.29
C ILE A 57 0.40 -3.77 -0.93
N ASP A 58 1.43 -2.93 -0.88
CA ASP A 58 2.78 -3.30 -0.46
C ASP A 58 3.07 -2.57 0.86
N PHE A 59 3.42 -3.32 1.89
CA PHE A 59 3.64 -2.75 3.22
C PHE A 59 4.75 -3.51 3.95
N LEU A 60 5.40 -2.82 4.88
CA LEU A 60 6.40 -3.41 5.78
C LEU A 60 5.83 -3.48 7.20
N VAL A 61 6.24 -4.49 7.95
CA VAL A 61 5.96 -4.55 9.38
C VAL A 61 7.30 -4.67 10.11
N THR A 62 7.63 -3.67 10.94
CA THR A 62 8.85 -3.65 11.73
C THR A 62 8.50 -3.34 13.18
N PHE A 63 8.85 -4.24 14.10
CA PHE A 63 8.51 -4.07 15.52
C PHE A 63 7.01 -3.84 15.71
N ASN A 64 6.63 -2.68 16.22
CA ASN A 64 5.25 -2.32 16.52
C ASN A 64 4.63 -1.36 15.49
N SER A 65 5.24 -1.22 14.31
CA SER A 65 4.78 -0.29 13.29
C SER A 65 4.67 -0.96 11.93
N ALA A 66 3.67 -0.60 11.17
CA ALA A 66 3.56 -0.96 9.77
C ALA A 66 3.67 0.30 8.93
N THR A 67 4.30 0.19 7.75
CA THR A 67 4.42 1.30 6.81
C THR A 67 3.84 0.86 5.47
N ILE A 68 2.86 1.61 4.98
CA ILE A 68 2.34 1.37 3.63
C ILE A 68 3.32 1.98 2.64
N MET A 69 3.91 1.14 1.81
CA MET A 69 4.83 1.57 0.76
C MET A 69 4.08 2.01 -0.47
N GLN A 70 3.09 1.22 -0.88
CA GLN A 70 2.25 1.53 -2.04
C GLN A 70 0.89 0.85 -1.91
N ILE A 71 -0.13 1.48 -2.48
CA ILE A 71 -1.43 0.87 -2.68
C ILE A 71 -1.97 1.39 -4.01
N ALA A 72 -2.49 0.51 -4.84
CA ALA A 72 -3.00 0.89 -6.15
C ALA A 72 -4.11 -0.06 -6.61
N VAL A 73 -5.05 0.49 -7.36
CA VAL A 73 -6.14 -0.25 -8.00
C VAL A 73 -6.19 0.22 -9.45
N THR A 74 -6.31 -0.70 -10.39
CA THR A 74 -6.42 -0.33 -11.81
C THR A 74 -7.61 0.61 -12.02
N LYS A 75 -7.47 1.52 -12.96
CA LYS A 75 -8.48 2.54 -13.24
C LYS A 75 -9.88 1.96 -13.41
N GLU A 76 -9.97 0.87 -14.14
CA GLU A 76 -11.22 0.19 -14.46
C GLU A 76 -11.98 -0.29 -13.21
N PHE A 77 -11.27 -0.60 -12.14
CA PHE A 77 -11.83 -1.16 -10.92
C PHE A 77 -11.89 -0.16 -9.74
N ARG A 78 -11.61 1.11 -9.98
CA ARG A 78 -11.71 2.14 -8.94
C ARG A 78 -13.16 2.44 -8.58
N GLY A 79 -13.36 2.97 -7.37
CA GLY A 79 -14.69 3.32 -6.88
C GLY A 79 -15.54 2.14 -6.45
N LYS A 80 -14.96 0.98 -6.25
CA LYS A 80 -15.66 -0.26 -5.87
C LYS A 80 -15.27 -0.77 -4.48
N GLY A 81 -14.54 0.02 -3.72
CA GLY A 81 -14.14 -0.34 -2.36
C GLY A 81 -12.95 -1.28 -2.26
N ILE A 82 -12.24 -1.55 -3.36
CA ILE A 82 -11.11 -2.48 -3.35
C ILE A 82 -9.96 -1.95 -2.51
N ALA A 83 -9.61 -0.66 -2.63
CA ALA A 83 -8.54 -0.08 -1.83
C ALA A 83 -8.87 -0.14 -0.33
N THR A 84 -10.10 0.17 0.05
CA THR A 84 -10.55 0.06 1.43
C THR A 84 -10.41 -1.37 1.94
N GLN A 85 -10.78 -2.35 1.11
CA GLN A 85 -10.65 -3.76 1.50
C GLN A 85 -9.19 -4.19 1.58
N LEU A 86 -8.31 -3.67 0.70
CA LEU A 86 -6.88 -3.95 0.79
C LEU A 86 -6.30 -3.45 2.12
N LEU A 87 -6.71 -2.25 2.56
CA LEU A 87 -6.30 -1.74 3.88
C LEU A 87 -6.78 -2.67 5.00
N ALA A 88 -8.01 -3.16 4.91
CA ALA A 88 -8.55 -4.08 5.91
C ALA A 88 -7.82 -5.43 5.92
N GLU A 89 -7.50 -5.96 4.73
CA GLU A 89 -6.76 -7.22 4.63
C GLU A 89 -5.35 -7.08 5.18
N MET A 90 -4.71 -5.93 4.98
CA MET A 90 -3.42 -5.64 5.59
C MET A 90 -3.52 -5.73 7.12
N GLU A 91 -4.50 -5.06 7.72
CA GLU A 91 -4.66 -5.08 9.17
C GLU A 91 -4.96 -6.48 9.71
N LYS A 92 -5.73 -7.28 8.98
CA LYS A 92 -5.99 -8.67 9.36
C LYS A 92 -4.74 -9.54 9.38
N SER A 93 -3.74 -9.17 8.58
CA SER A 93 -2.49 -9.93 8.48
C SER A 93 -1.55 -9.68 9.65
N PHE A 94 -1.81 -8.66 10.47
CA PHE A 94 -0.93 -8.32 11.58
C PHE A 94 -1.00 -9.36 12.69
N PRO A 95 0.14 -9.62 13.37
CA PRO A 95 0.15 -10.55 14.50
C PRO A 95 -0.79 -10.09 15.62
N GLU A 96 -1.47 -11.03 16.25
CA GLU A 96 -2.38 -10.76 17.38
C GLU A 96 -1.71 -10.94 18.73
N GLN A 97 -0.47 -11.42 18.75
CA GLN A 97 0.27 -11.69 19.97
C GLN A 97 0.79 -10.38 20.59
N LEU A 98 0.67 -10.29 21.89
CA LEU A 98 0.98 -9.06 22.64
C LEU A 98 2.37 -8.50 22.37
N ASP A 99 3.37 -9.36 22.22
CA ASP A 99 4.76 -8.94 21.99
C ASP A 99 5.00 -8.45 20.56
N ASP A 100 4.11 -8.76 19.64
CA ASP A 100 4.24 -8.45 18.21
C ASP A 100 3.12 -7.54 17.70
N LEU A 101 2.37 -6.89 18.61
CA LEU A 101 1.28 -6.01 18.21
C LEU A 101 1.77 -4.84 17.39
N VAL A 102 1.12 -4.62 16.26
CA VAL A 102 1.30 -3.40 15.46
C VAL A 102 0.44 -2.31 16.09
N GLU A 103 1.08 -1.27 16.60
CA GLU A 103 0.41 -0.18 17.30
C GLU A 103 -0.01 0.95 16.37
N SER A 104 0.69 1.12 15.26
CA SER A 104 0.42 2.19 14.32
C SER A 104 0.78 1.79 12.90
N ILE A 105 0.11 2.46 11.95
CA ILE A 105 0.36 2.33 10.52
C ILE A 105 0.72 3.73 10.02
N THR A 106 1.80 3.83 9.24
CA THR A 106 2.27 5.11 8.71
C THR A 106 2.34 5.07 7.19
N LEU A 107 2.29 6.24 6.57
CA LEU A 107 2.46 6.39 5.13
C LEU A 107 2.85 7.81 4.76
N GLU A 108 3.46 7.99 3.58
CA GLU A 108 3.60 9.27 2.92
C GLU A 108 2.78 9.24 1.65
N VAL A 109 2.10 10.35 1.35
CA VAL A 109 1.28 10.51 0.14
C VAL A 109 1.52 11.90 -0.45
N ARG A 110 1.55 11.99 -1.79
CA ARG A 110 1.73 13.28 -2.46
C ARG A 110 0.59 14.23 -2.10
N VAL A 111 0.93 15.49 -1.84
CA VAL A 111 -0.08 16.51 -1.51
C VAL A 111 -1.11 16.66 -2.62
N SER A 112 -0.73 16.42 -3.88
CA SER A 112 -1.66 16.51 -5.02
C SER A 112 -2.59 15.31 -5.13
N ASN A 113 -2.31 14.20 -4.45
CA ASN A 113 -3.11 12.98 -4.56
C ASN A 113 -4.29 13.01 -3.60
N GLN A 114 -5.25 13.90 -3.86
CA GLN A 114 -6.42 14.06 -3.00
C GLN A 114 -7.27 12.79 -2.88
N PRO A 115 -7.50 12.00 -3.95
CA PRO A 115 -8.23 10.75 -3.78
C PRO A 115 -7.61 9.82 -2.76
N ALA A 116 -6.28 9.71 -2.74
CA ALA A 116 -5.58 8.87 -1.76
C ALA A 116 -5.69 9.46 -0.35
N VAL A 117 -5.48 10.78 -0.20
CA VAL A 117 -5.63 11.46 1.10
C VAL A 117 -7.03 11.21 1.66
N ASN A 118 -8.06 11.33 0.82
CA ASN A 118 -9.45 11.10 1.21
C ASN A 118 -9.68 9.64 1.63
N LEU A 119 -9.11 8.70 0.89
CA LEU A 119 -9.19 7.27 1.21
C LEU A 119 -8.62 7.00 2.61
N TYR A 120 -7.42 7.50 2.86
CA TYR A 120 -6.76 7.28 4.15
C TYR A 120 -7.49 7.96 5.29
N THR A 121 -7.91 9.21 5.09
CA THR A 121 -8.68 9.95 6.11
C THR A 121 -9.96 9.21 6.47
N LYS A 122 -10.67 8.71 5.47
CA LYS A 122 -11.91 7.95 5.67
C LYS A 122 -11.68 6.65 6.45
N ASN A 123 -10.48 6.09 6.34
CA ASN A 123 -10.14 4.84 7.02
C ASN A 123 -9.38 5.04 8.33
N GLY A 124 -9.41 6.25 8.89
CA GLY A 124 -8.90 6.52 10.23
C GLY A 124 -7.47 7.04 10.31
N TYR A 125 -6.86 7.35 9.17
CA TYR A 125 -5.53 7.94 9.14
C TYR A 125 -5.63 9.45 9.35
N LYS A 126 -4.67 10.02 10.08
CA LYS A 126 -4.63 11.45 10.39
C LYS A 126 -3.34 12.06 9.88
N ILE A 127 -3.43 13.30 9.41
CA ILE A 127 -2.25 14.06 8.98
C ILE A 127 -1.44 14.46 10.21
N VAL A 128 -0.15 14.15 10.18
CA VAL A 128 0.77 14.51 11.26
C VAL A 128 1.64 15.69 10.84
N VAL A 129 2.22 15.63 9.64
CA VAL A 129 3.13 16.67 9.16
C VAL A 129 3.19 16.64 7.63
N VAL A 130 3.57 17.77 7.04
CA VAL A 130 3.89 17.87 5.60
C VAL A 130 5.42 17.89 5.49
N LYS A 131 5.96 16.95 4.71
CA LYS A 131 7.42 16.85 4.46
C LYS A 131 7.74 17.57 3.16
N SER A 132 8.47 18.70 3.26
CA SER A 132 8.81 19.51 2.10
C SER A 132 9.78 18.79 1.18
N HIS A 133 9.53 18.89 -0.14
CA HIS A 133 10.42 18.35 -1.18
C HIS A 133 10.77 16.87 -0.99
N TYR A 134 9.80 16.10 -0.54
CA TYR A 134 10.00 14.68 -0.22
C TYR A 134 10.26 13.84 -1.47
N TYR A 135 9.52 14.11 -2.55
CA TYR A 135 9.64 13.35 -3.80
C TYR A 135 10.71 13.92 -4.71
N LYS A 136 11.25 13.10 -5.63
CA LYS A 136 12.33 13.49 -6.54
C LYS A 136 11.98 14.69 -7.39
N ASP A 137 10.69 14.85 -7.75
CA ASP A 137 10.22 15.99 -8.54
C ASP A 137 9.98 17.25 -7.69
N GLY A 138 10.28 17.19 -6.40
CA GLY A 138 10.14 18.33 -5.49
C GLY A 138 8.79 18.45 -4.83
N GLU A 139 7.84 17.59 -5.16
CA GLU A 139 6.52 17.64 -4.52
C GLU A 139 6.60 17.29 -3.04
N ASN A 140 5.80 17.97 -2.22
CA ASN A 140 5.70 17.70 -0.80
C ASN A 140 4.91 16.41 -0.54
N ALA A 141 5.19 15.76 0.57
CA ALA A 141 4.44 14.60 1.03
C ALA A 141 3.65 14.95 2.29
N ILE A 142 2.47 14.37 2.40
CA ILE A 142 1.71 14.38 3.64
C ILE A 142 2.05 13.08 4.37
N TYR A 143 2.52 13.19 5.61
CA TYR A 143 2.78 12.05 6.48
C TYR A 143 1.53 11.79 7.31
N MET A 144 0.99 10.58 7.18
CA MET A 144 -0.25 10.20 7.87
C MET A 144 -0.01 9.00 8.76
N VAL A 145 -0.75 8.93 9.86
CA VAL A 145 -0.65 7.85 10.84
C VAL A 145 -2.05 7.41 11.28
N LYS A 146 -2.23 6.10 11.36
CA LYS A 146 -3.40 5.50 11.99
C LYS A 146 -2.91 4.74 13.24
N ARG A 147 -3.43 5.10 14.41
CA ARG A 147 -3.13 4.39 15.64
C ARG A 147 -4.17 3.29 15.84
N LEU A 148 -3.68 2.10 16.17
CA LEU A 148 -4.54 0.92 16.42
C LEU A 148 -4.78 0.71 17.91
N TYR A 149 -3.87 1.20 18.75
CA TYR A 149 -3.95 1.08 20.21
C TYR A 149 -3.50 2.35 20.92
#